data_5d7342713dfe6d441411f2a9c5382ca5
#
_entry.id   5d7342713dfe6d441411f2a9c5382ca5
#
_cell.length_a   1.000
_cell.length_b   1.000
_cell.length_c   1.000
_cell.angle_alpha   90.00
_cell.angle_beta   90.00
_cell.angle_gamma   90.00
#
_symmetry.space_group_name_H-M   'P 1'
#
loop_
_entity.id
_entity.type
_entity.pdbx_description
1 polymer ?
#
loop_
_entity_poly.entity_id
_entity_poly.type
_entity_poly.pdbx_seq_one_letter_code
_entity_poly.pdbx_strand_id
1 'polypeptide(L)'
;MDHCYGCLKDLIEKAVALSQGDEEIAFQAYSMVDNLWNTGSTPPDIANKLHRFIKSKTGVTDPYFSIKTKEVEAAQKAICELRPAFPETLEGFIKFSALGNSTDFFCHHEYEIEGFDFSGDIDKITEEIYTRSNVVLMLSDNAGEFLFLS
;
A
#
# COMPACT_ATOMS: atom_id res chain seq x y z
N MET A 1 13.14 12.56 -8.61
CA MET A 1 13.75 11.23 -8.76
C MET A 1 14.49 10.75 -7.52
N ASP A 2 15.15 11.63 -6.77
CA ASP A 2 15.91 11.26 -5.55
C ASP A 2 15.04 10.64 -4.44
N HIS A 3 13.79 11.05 -4.33
CA HIS A 3 12.86 10.53 -3.33
C HIS A 3 12.60 9.01 -3.51
N CYS A 4 12.32 8.55 -4.73
CA CYS A 4 12.06 7.13 -5.00
C CYS A 4 13.28 6.24 -4.72
N TYR A 5 14.48 6.76 -4.96
CA TYR A 5 15.72 6.04 -4.64
C TYR A 5 15.90 5.87 -3.11
N GLY A 6 15.56 6.91 -2.32
CA GLY A 6 15.51 6.82 -0.87
C GLY A 6 14.50 5.75 -0.39
N CYS A 7 13.28 5.77 -0.92
CA CYS A 7 12.25 4.78 -0.58
C CYS A 7 12.70 3.32 -0.87
N LEU A 8 13.46 3.09 -1.95
CA LEU A 8 14.00 1.75 -2.23
C LEU A 8 15.04 1.30 -1.20
N LYS A 9 15.82 2.22 -0.64
CA LYS A 9 16.75 1.92 0.45
C LYS A 9 16.02 1.59 1.75
N ASP A 10 15.02 2.39 2.10
CA ASP A 10 14.17 2.13 3.28
C ASP A 10 13.46 0.78 3.16
N LEU A 11 13.03 0.41 1.94
CA LEU A 11 12.45 -0.90 1.66
C LEU A 11 13.45 -2.03 1.96
N ILE A 12 14.73 -1.88 1.56
CA ILE A 12 15.76 -2.89 1.85
C ILE A 12 15.92 -3.07 3.36
N GLU A 13 16.09 -1.98 4.10
CA GLU A 13 16.28 -2.02 5.55
C GLU A 13 15.13 -2.75 6.23
N LYS A 14 13.88 -2.35 5.91
CA LYS A 14 12.68 -2.97 6.46
C LYS A 14 12.55 -4.44 6.06
N ALA A 15 12.72 -4.77 4.78
CA ALA A 15 12.54 -6.13 4.29
C ALA A 15 13.60 -7.09 4.83
N VAL A 16 14.87 -6.67 4.92
CA VAL A 16 15.96 -7.47 5.48
C VAL A 16 15.74 -7.70 6.96
N ALA A 17 15.41 -6.65 7.73
CA ALA A 17 15.14 -6.77 9.17
C ALA A 17 13.95 -7.72 9.46
N LEU A 18 12.85 -7.58 8.73
CA LEU A 18 11.66 -8.43 8.87
C LEU A 18 11.92 -9.88 8.45
N SER A 19 12.86 -10.09 7.54
CA SER A 19 13.28 -11.43 7.08
C SER A 19 14.38 -12.04 7.94
N GLN A 20 14.84 -11.37 9.01
CA GLN A 20 15.99 -11.76 9.83
C GLN A 20 17.26 -11.97 8.99
N GLY A 21 17.41 -11.18 7.93
CA GLY A 21 18.59 -11.19 7.07
C GLY A 21 19.76 -10.47 7.73
N ASP A 22 20.96 -10.80 7.29
CA ASP A 22 22.21 -10.22 7.77
C ASP A 22 22.66 -9.00 6.95
N GLU A 23 23.77 -8.39 7.39
CA GLU A 23 24.36 -7.22 6.72
C GLU A 23 24.85 -7.53 5.30
N GLU A 24 25.26 -8.77 5.03
CA GLU A 24 25.70 -9.18 3.69
C GLU A 24 24.54 -9.17 2.69
N ILE A 25 23.36 -9.63 3.10
CA ILE A 25 22.13 -9.57 2.28
C ILE A 25 21.75 -8.10 2.01
N ALA A 26 21.82 -7.24 3.03
CA ALA A 26 21.56 -5.81 2.87
C ALA A 26 22.54 -5.17 1.88
N PHE A 27 23.84 -5.43 2.02
CA PHE A 27 24.85 -4.89 1.12
C PHE A 27 24.66 -5.33 -0.33
N GLN A 28 24.35 -6.61 -0.56
CA GLN A 28 24.03 -7.11 -1.91
C GLN A 28 22.77 -6.46 -2.49
N ALA A 29 21.74 -6.23 -1.66
CA ALA A 29 20.51 -5.56 -2.08
C ALA A 29 20.75 -4.09 -2.45
N TYR A 30 21.56 -3.35 -1.69
CA TYR A 30 21.98 -1.98 -2.03
C TYR A 30 22.73 -1.92 -3.36
N SER A 31 23.70 -2.81 -3.55
CA SER A 31 24.44 -2.90 -4.82
C SER A 31 23.51 -3.18 -6.01
N MET A 32 22.47 -4.00 -5.78
CA MET A 32 21.46 -4.29 -6.80
C MET A 32 20.62 -3.06 -7.15
N VAL A 33 20.20 -2.26 -6.14
CA VAL A 33 19.49 -0.99 -6.39
C VAL A 33 20.33 -0.07 -7.25
N ASP A 34 21.57 0.16 -6.86
CA ASP A 34 22.47 1.08 -7.58
C ASP A 34 22.63 0.68 -9.04
N ASN A 35 22.83 -0.62 -9.31
CA ASN A 35 22.96 -1.13 -10.67
C ASN A 35 21.66 -0.96 -11.50
N LEU A 36 20.52 -1.34 -10.91
CA LEU A 36 19.23 -1.29 -11.61
C LEU A 36 18.76 0.15 -11.84
N TRP A 37 19.00 1.04 -10.88
CA TRP A 37 18.70 2.47 -11.00
C TRP A 37 19.47 3.11 -12.15
N ASN A 38 20.77 2.85 -12.24
CA ASN A 38 21.63 3.38 -13.28
C ASN A 38 21.30 2.82 -14.67
N THR A 39 20.64 1.66 -14.76
CA THR A 39 20.18 1.08 -16.04
C THR A 39 18.78 1.53 -16.45
N GLY A 40 18.14 2.44 -15.70
CA GLY A 40 16.83 3.01 -16.02
C GLY A 40 15.66 2.08 -15.75
N SER A 41 15.81 1.08 -14.85
CA SER A 41 14.68 0.27 -14.38
C SER A 41 13.69 1.13 -13.59
N THR A 42 12.40 0.82 -13.69
CA THR A 42 11.38 1.55 -12.93
C THR A 42 11.43 1.20 -11.43
N PRO A 43 11.08 2.12 -10.50
CA PRO A 43 11.08 1.83 -9.08
C PRO A 43 10.27 0.58 -8.68
N PRO A 44 9.06 0.32 -9.23
CA PRO A 44 8.33 -0.91 -8.96
C PRO A 44 9.05 -2.18 -9.42
N ASP A 45 9.71 -2.14 -10.57
CA ASP A 45 10.49 -3.29 -11.07
C ASP A 45 11.68 -3.58 -10.16
N ILE A 46 12.35 -2.53 -9.69
CA ILE A 46 13.46 -2.65 -8.74
C ILE A 46 12.94 -3.26 -7.42
N ALA A 47 11.86 -2.73 -6.86
CA ALA A 47 11.25 -3.23 -5.63
C ALA A 47 10.89 -4.73 -5.73
N ASN A 48 10.26 -5.13 -6.86
CA ASN A 48 9.93 -6.53 -7.11
C ASN A 48 11.16 -7.44 -7.15
N LYS A 49 12.24 -6.99 -7.79
CA LYS A 49 13.51 -7.75 -7.85
C LYS A 49 14.16 -7.85 -6.48
N LEU A 50 14.15 -6.77 -5.69
CA LEU A 50 14.66 -6.75 -4.32
C LEU A 50 13.92 -7.74 -3.42
N HIS A 51 12.59 -7.72 -3.45
CA HIS A 51 11.80 -8.67 -2.66
C HIS A 51 12.10 -10.12 -3.02
N ARG A 52 12.19 -10.43 -4.33
CA ARG A 52 12.56 -11.79 -4.78
C ARG A 52 13.96 -12.18 -4.31
N PHE A 53 14.91 -11.28 -4.39
CA PHE A 53 16.29 -11.50 -3.93
C PHE A 53 16.32 -11.78 -2.42
N ILE A 54 15.76 -10.88 -1.59
CA ILE A 54 15.74 -11.02 -0.14
C ILE A 54 15.05 -12.32 0.29
N LYS A 55 13.86 -12.61 -0.26
CA LYS A 55 13.16 -13.88 -0.01
C LYS A 55 13.98 -15.11 -0.38
N SER A 56 14.72 -15.06 -1.50
CA SER A 56 15.57 -16.18 -1.94
C SER A 56 16.76 -16.42 -1.00
N LYS A 57 17.29 -15.36 -0.38
CA LYS A 57 18.44 -15.44 0.52
C LYS A 57 18.05 -15.84 1.94
N THR A 58 16.91 -15.33 2.43
CA THR A 58 16.46 -15.57 3.81
C THR A 58 15.56 -16.80 3.95
N GLY A 59 14.96 -17.27 2.87
CA GLY A 59 13.94 -18.33 2.90
C GLY A 59 12.57 -17.89 3.44
N VAL A 60 12.43 -16.62 3.84
CA VAL A 60 11.17 -16.06 4.36
C VAL A 60 10.27 -15.67 3.19
N THR A 61 9.16 -16.39 3.03
CA THR A 61 8.25 -16.20 1.88
C THR A 61 7.41 -14.93 1.98
N ASP A 62 7.01 -14.53 3.19
CA ASP A 62 6.28 -13.28 3.45
C ASP A 62 6.82 -12.60 4.72
N PRO A 63 7.81 -11.69 4.57
CA PRO A 63 8.36 -10.97 5.70
C PRO A 63 7.36 -10.00 6.35
N TYR A 64 6.31 -9.61 5.64
CA TYR A 64 5.30 -8.65 6.12
C TYR A 64 4.07 -9.31 6.75
N PHE A 65 4.02 -10.62 6.89
CA PHE A 65 2.82 -11.34 7.36
C PHE A 65 2.26 -10.77 8.67
N SER A 66 3.11 -10.56 9.67
CA SER A 66 2.67 -10.02 10.97
C SER A 66 2.18 -8.58 10.90
N ILE A 67 2.76 -7.78 9.99
CA ILE A 67 2.37 -6.39 9.76
C ILE A 67 1.01 -6.36 9.06
N LYS A 68 0.86 -7.11 7.98
CA LYS A 68 -0.42 -7.25 7.25
C LYS A 68 -1.57 -7.67 8.17
N THR A 69 -1.30 -8.61 9.09
CA THR A 69 -2.31 -9.04 10.07
C THR A 69 -2.74 -7.88 10.97
N LYS A 70 -1.80 -7.11 11.50
CA LYS A 70 -2.09 -5.95 12.34
C LYS A 70 -2.81 -4.84 11.58
N GLU A 71 -2.45 -4.60 10.33
CA GLU A 71 -3.13 -3.61 9.48
C GLU A 71 -4.58 -4.02 9.21
N VAL A 72 -4.84 -5.29 8.93
CA VAL A 72 -6.21 -5.81 8.78
C VAL A 72 -7.01 -5.64 10.07
N GLU A 73 -6.45 -5.99 11.23
CA GLU A 73 -7.11 -5.81 12.53
C GLU A 73 -7.40 -4.33 12.82
N ALA A 74 -6.44 -3.44 12.56
CA ALA A 74 -6.61 -2.00 12.72
C ALA A 74 -7.70 -1.44 11.79
N ALA A 75 -7.71 -1.84 10.53
CA ALA A 75 -8.73 -1.44 9.56
C ALA A 75 -10.12 -1.94 9.97
N GLN A 76 -10.25 -3.19 10.43
CA GLN A 76 -11.53 -3.74 10.91
C GLN A 76 -12.07 -2.95 12.11
N LYS A 77 -11.21 -2.56 13.04
CA LYS A 77 -11.60 -1.71 14.16
C LYS A 77 -12.04 -0.32 13.69
N ALA A 78 -11.27 0.30 12.80
CA ALA A 78 -11.57 1.62 12.27
C ALA A 78 -12.90 1.66 11.50
N ILE A 79 -13.28 0.59 10.79
CA ILE A 79 -14.59 0.51 10.11
C ILE A 79 -15.73 0.73 11.11
N CYS A 80 -15.72 0.04 12.25
CA CYS A 80 -16.78 0.16 13.24
C CYS A 80 -16.90 1.58 13.81
N GLU A 81 -15.78 2.27 13.95
CA GLU A 81 -15.71 3.60 14.56
C GLU A 81 -16.02 4.71 13.54
N LEU A 82 -15.52 4.61 12.32
CA LEU A 82 -15.52 5.70 11.35
C LEU A 82 -16.66 5.58 10.30
N ARG A 83 -17.12 4.38 9.98
CA ARG A 83 -18.16 4.15 8.95
C ARG A 83 -19.43 4.99 9.17
N PRO A 84 -19.92 5.20 10.41
CA PRO A 84 -21.12 6.01 10.64
C PRO A 84 -21.02 7.49 10.22
N ALA A 85 -19.79 8.01 10.01
CA ALA A 85 -19.57 9.36 9.53
C ALA A 85 -19.77 9.52 8.00
N PHE A 86 -19.89 8.41 7.27
CA PHE A 86 -20.03 8.40 5.82
C PHE A 86 -21.42 7.93 5.41
N PRO A 87 -22.10 8.58 4.45
CA PRO A 87 -23.44 8.18 3.99
C PRO A 87 -23.40 6.79 3.29
N GLU A 88 -24.51 6.07 3.34
CA GLU A 88 -24.68 4.79 2.64
C GLU A 88 -25.02 5.02 1.15
N THR A 89 -24.11 5.68 0.45
CA THR A 89 -24.19 5.99 -0.98
C THR A 89 -22.89 5.58 -1.66
N LEU A 90 -22.91 5.47 -2.99
CA LEU A 90 -21.69 5.19 -3.75
C LEU A 90 -20.60 6.23 -3.45
N GLU A 91 -20.94 7.51 -3.36
CA GLU A 91 -20.04 8.56 -2.95
C GLU A 91 -19.42 8.30 -1.56
N GLY A 92 -20.27 7.95 -0.59
CA GLY A 92 -19.82 7.65 0.77
C GLY A 92 -18.87 6.45 0.82
N PHE A 93 -19.15 5.40 0.05
CA PHE A 93 -18.27 4.24 -0.05
C PHE A 93 -16.93 4.59 -0.70
N ILE A 94 -16.92 5.36 -1.79
CA ILE A 94 -15.68 5.79 -2.45
C ILE A 94 -14.83 6.66 -1.50
N LYS A 95 -15.45 7.63 -0.84
CA LYS A 95 -14.74 8.49 0.12
C LYS A 95 -14.21 7.71 1.32
N PHE A 96 -15.00 6.78 1.84
CA PHE A 96 -14.57 5.93 2.95
C PHE A 96 -13.42 5.01 2.55
N SER A 97 -13.47 4.41 1.36
CA SER A 97 -12.37 3.63 0.81
C SER A 97 -11.09 4.47 0.63
N ALA A 98 -11.23 5.70 0.12
CA ALA A 98 -10.08 6.61 -0.01
C ALA A 98 -9.48 6.99 1.35
N LEU A 99 -10.29 7.16 2.40
CA LEU A 99 -9.80 7.30 3.77
C LEU A 99 -9.03 6.05 4.20
N GLY A 100 -9.53 4.86 3.86
CA GLY A 100 -8.86 3.58 4.13
C GLY A 100 -7.47 3.49 3.49
N ASN A 101 -7.22 4.19 2.38
CA ASN A 101 -5.92 4.27 1.72
C ASN A 101 -4.98 5.32 2.34
N SER A 102 -5.42 6.09 3.32
CA SER A 102 -4.60 7.14 3.95
C SER A 102 -3.51 6.60 4.88
N THR A 103 -3.57 5.32 5.24
CA THR A 103 -2.62 4.68 6.16
C THR A 103 -1.99 3.45 5.56
N ASP A 104 -0.69 3.28 5.77
CA ASP A 104 0.04 2.06 5.49
C ASP A 104 1.27 1.93 6.41
N PHE A 105 1.92 0.76 6.36
CA PHE A 105 3.14 0.48 7.12
C PHE A 105 4.27 1.49 6.89
N PHE A 106 4.34 2.11 5.74
CA PHE A 106 5.39 3.07 5.39
C PHE A 106 5.04 4.50 5.80
N CYS A 107 3.76 4.85 5.85
CA CYS A 107 3.27 6.21 6.12
C CYS A 107 2.98 6.49 7.61
N HIS A 108 2.77 5.47 8.44
CA HIS A 108 2.55 5.59 9.90
C HIS A 108 1.47 6.60 10.34
N HIS A 109 0.42 6.75 9.57
CA HIS A 109 -0.71 7.62 9.92
C HIS A 109 -1.85 6.81 10.54
N GLU A 110 -2.60 7.42 11.45
CA GLU A 110 -3.86 6.88 11.93
C GLU A 110 -4.99 7.26 10.97
N TYR A 111 -6.10 6.49 10.98
CA TYR A 111 -7.28 6.84 10.21
C TYR A 111 -7.96 8.05 10.84
N GLU A 112 -7.85 9.22 10.22
CA GLU A 112 -8.41 10.47 10.72
C GLU A 112 -9.42 11.04 9.71
N ILE A 113 -10.64 11.37 10.19
CA ILE A 113 -11.65 12.06 9.38
C ILE A 113 -11.35 13.56 9.36
N GLU A 114 -10.83 14.11 10.47
CA GLU A 114 -10.53 15.53 10.58
C GLU A 114 -9.41 15.90 9.61
N GLY A 115 -9.70 16.83 8.70
CA GLY A 115 -8.77 17.22 7.65
C GLY A 115 -8.73 16.31 6.42
N PHE A 116 -9.51 15.22 6.39
CA PHE A 116 -9.63 14.39 5.20
C PHE A 116 -10.39 15.15 4.11
N ASP A 117 -9.69 15.44 3.01
CA ASP A 117 -10.25 16.06 1.82
C ASP A 117 -10.17 15.10 0.64
N PHE A 118 -11.33 14.80 0.06
CA PHE A 118 -11.43 13.94 -1.11
C PHE A 118 -11.59 14.78 -2.38
N SER A 119 -10.63 14.67 -3.30
CA SER A 119 -10.71 15.28 -4.61
C SER A 119 -10.93 14.23 -5.68
N GLY A 120 -12.10 14.27 -6.32
CA GLY A 120 -12.49 13.33 -7.38
C GLY A 120 -13.80 13.70 -8.03
N ASP A 121 -14.01 13.26 -9.28
CA ASP A 121 -15.25 13.46 -10.04
C ASP A 121 -16.24 12.31 -9.76
N ILE A 122 -16.89 12.38 -8.60
CA ILE A 122 -17.85 11.35 -8.15
C ILE A 122 -19.04 11.25 -9.09
N ASP A 123 -19.52 12.37 -9.61
CA ASP A 123 -20.70 12.36 -10.52
C ASP A 123 -20.38 11.58 -11.79
N LYS A 124 -19.19 11.81 -12.36
CA LYS A 124 -18.75 11.08 -13.54
C LYS A 124 -18.52 9.59 -13.26
N ILE A 125 -17.91 9.24 -12.12
CA ILE A 125 -17.74 7.84 -11.72
C ILE A 125 -19.11 7.17 -11.58
N THR A 126 -20.06 7.83 -10.94
CA THR A 126 -21.41 7.35 -10.74
C THR A 126 -22.12 7.14 -12.07
N GLU A 127 -22.06 8.10 -12.98
CA GLU A 127 -22.63 7.98 -14.32
C GLU A 127 -22.06 6.79 -15.08
N GLU A 128 -20.73 6.63 -15.12
CA GLU A 128 -20.06 5.53 -15.82
C GLU A 128 -20.45 4.16 -15.25
N ILE A 129 -20.52 4.02 -13.93
CA ILE A 129 -20.91 2.77 -13.26
C ILE A 129 -22.35 2.40 -13.62
N TYR A 130 -23.31 3.33 -13.46
CA TYR A 130 -24.73 3.00 -13.61
C TYR A 130 -25.23 3.00 -15.05
N THR A 131 -24.56 3.68 -15.97
CA THR A 131 -25.06 3.81 -17.36
C THR A 131 -24.27 2.98 -18.37
N ARG A 132 -23.01 2.69 -18.11
CA ARG A 132 -22.11 2.08 -19.12
C ARG A 132 -21.46 0.78 -18.70
N SER A 133 -21.45 0.46 -17.40
CA SER A 133 -20.67 -0.67 -16.89
C SER A 133 -21.56 -1.78 -16.38
N ASN A 134 -21.33 -3.01 -16.88
CA ASN A 134 -21.90 -4.23 -16.30
C ASN A 134 -20.95 -4.87 -15.26
N VAL A 135 -19.69 -4.48 -15.29
CA VAL A 135 -18.62 -4.99 -14.40
C VAL A 135 -17.75 -3.81 -14.00
N VAL A 136 -17.48 -3.69 -12.72
CA VAL A 136 -16.53 -2.71 -12.15
C VAL A 136 -15.36 -3.50 -11.58
N LEU A 137 -14.14 -3.19 -12.04
CA LEU A 137 -12.92 -3.69 -11.47
C LEU A 137 -12.32 -2.62 -10.55
N MET A 138 -12.16 -2.96 -9.28
CA MET A 138 -11.48 -2.10 -8.34
C MET A 138 -10.08 -2.66 -8.04
N LEU A 139 -9.09 -1.79 -8.12
CA LEU A 139 -7.70 -2.09 -7.77
C LEU A 139 -7.41 -1.38 -6.45
N SER A 140 -7.39 -2.13 -5.37
CA SER A 140 -7.06 -1.61 -4.05
C SER A 140 -5.56 -1.74 -3.77
N ASP A 141 -5.00 -0.76 -3.07
CA ASP A 141 -3.59 -0.67 -2.74
C ASP A 141 -3.26 -1.33 -1.40
N ASN A 142 -4.11 -1.14 -0.39
CA ASN A 142 -3.89 -1.67 0.95
C ASN A 142 -5.14 -2.30 1.59
N ALA A 143 -4.95 -2.85 2.79
CA ALA A 143 -6.03 -3.52 3.53
C ALA A 143 -7.15 -2.56 3.93
N GLY A 144 -6.82 -1.32 4.29
CA GLY A 144 -7.80 -0.30 4.68
C GLY A 144 -8.72 0.05 3.51
N GLU A 145 -8.16 0.39 2.37
CA GLU A 145 -8.92 0.70 1.16
C GLU A 145 -9.88 -0.44 0.78
N PHE A 146 -9.39 -1.67 0.77
CA PHE A 146 -10.19 -2.85 0.42
C PHE A 146 -11.32 -3.11 1.42
N LEU A 147 -11.00 -3.10 2.72
CA LEU A 147 -11.95 -3.41 3.78
C LEU A 147 -13.01 -2.30 3.97
N PHE A 148 -12.65 -1.04 3.72
CA PHE A 148 -13.59 0.08 3.85
C PHE A 148 -14.63 0.11 2.72
N LEU A 149 -14.44 -0.67 1.65
CA LEU A 149 -15.45 -0.90 0.62
C LEU A 149 -16.47 -1.99 0.95
N SER A 150 -16.15 -2.86 1.88
CA SER A 150 -17.04 -3.95 2.28
C SER A 150 -17.95 -3.54 3.42
#